data_4646f6171dcaede609ce18f8517b54f2
#
_entry.id   4646f6171dcaede609ce18f8517b54f2
#
_cell.length_a   1.000
_cell.length_b   1.000
_cell.length_c   1.000
_cell.angle_alpha   90.00
_cell.angle_beta   90.00
_cell.angle_gamma   90.00
#
_symmetry.space_group_name_H-M   'P 1'
#
loop_
_entity.id
_entity.type
_entity.pdbx_description
1 polymer ?
#
loop_
_entity_poly.entity_id
_entity_poly.type
_entity_poly.pdbx_seq_one_letter_code
_entity_poly.pdbx_strand_id
1 'polypeptide(L)'
;MADEKNLILNANQDLGEIVIAPEVIEVIIGIAASKVEGVYGMRGTFASNVTELLGRAAHGKGVYLANEEDGLEVDLYCYLEYGVSVPKVAMEMQERVSQQVLFMTDIDLSEVNIHVVAVVPEKLEQPTIEELFEDEEEENE
;
A
#
# COMPACT_ATOMS: atom_id res chain seq x y z
N MET A 1 11.56 18.53 12.88
CA MET A 1 10.66 19.38 12.12
C MET A 1 10.05 18.65 10.94
N ALA A 2 8.85 19.08 10.57
CA ALA A 2 8.15 18.44 9.46
C ALA A 2 8.95 18.49 8.16
N ASP A 3 9.78 19.50 8.01
CA ASP A 3 10.55 19.69 6.78
C ASP A 3 11.60 18.61 6.54
N GLU A 4 12.08 17.99 7.60
CA GLU A 4 13.08 16.94 7.47
C GLU A 4 12.52 15.68 6.86
N LYS A 5 11.22 15.47 6.97
CA LYS A 5 10.57 14.28 6.44
C LYS A 5 10.11 14.44 5.00
N ASN A 6 10.03 15.67 4.54
CA ASN A 6 9.61 15.93 3.18
C ASN A 6 10.72 15.66 2.19
N LEU A 7 10.35 15.16 1.04
CA LEU A 7 11.31 14.86 -0.01
C LEU A 7 11.28 15.99 -1.03
N ILE A 8 12.46 16.48 -1.34
CA ILE A 8 12.58 17.54 -2.32
C ILE A 8 12.91 16.92 -3.66
N LEU A 9 12.02 17.11 -4.62
CA LEU A 9 12.31 16.72 -5.98
C LEU A 9 13.22 17.76 -6.59
N ASN A 10 14.21 17.30 -7.29
CA ASN A 10 15.15 18.20 -7.93
C ASN A 10 14.45 18.93 -9.05
N ALA A 11 13.97 20.08 -8.76
CA ALA A 11 13.31 20.90 -9.74
C ALA A 11 14.29 21.95 -10.25
N ASN A 12 13.87 22.64 -11.27
CA ASN A 12 14.59 23.79 -11.78
C ASN A 12 14.62 24.84 -10.66
N GLN A 13 15.76 25.07 -10.07
CA GLN A 13 15.92 25.97 -8.93
C GLN A 13 15.45 27.40 -9.23
N ASP A 14 15.48 27.77 -10.48
CA ASP A 14 15.02 29.12 -10.87
C ASP A 14 13.53 29.32 -10.64
N LEU A 15 12.77 28.22 -10.63
CA LEU A 15 11.32 28.29 -10.45
C LEU A 15 10.88 27.96 -9.02
N GLY A 16 11.82 27.57 -8.16
CA GLY A 16 11.51 27.16 -6.79
C GLY A 16 11.68 25.67 -6.59
N GLU A 17 11.18 25.19 -5.46
CA GLU A 17 11.30 23.81 -5.08
C GLU A 17 9.99 23.05 -5.25
N ILE A 18 10.11 21.77 -5.54
CA ILE A 18 8.96 20.86 -5.49
C ILE A 18 9.19 19.92 -4.33
N VAL A 19 8.29 19.94 -3.37
CA VAL A 19 8.42 19.17 -2.15
C VAL A 19 7.28 18.17 -2.05
N ILE A 20 7.60 16.91 -1.80
CA ILE A 20 6.61 15.86 -1.65
C ILE A 20 6.59 15.39 -0.21
N ALA A 21 5.40 15.36 0.40
CA ALA A 21 5.25 14.81 1.74
C ALA A 21 5.41 13.29 1.70
N PRO A 22 5.98 12.70 2.75
CA PRO A 22 6.14 11.23 2.78
C PRO A 22 4.83 10.49 2.62
N GLU A 23 3.73 11.04 3.11
CA GLU A 23 2.42 10.42 2.98
C GLU A 23 2.01 10.21 1.52
N VAL A 24 2.45 11.10 0.65
CA VAL A 24 2.16 10.96 -0.78
C VAL A 24 2.86 9.72 -1.33
N ILE A 25 4.12 9.54 -0.97
CA ILE A 25 4.88 8.36 -1.41
C ILE A 25 4.24 7.09 -0.86
N GLU A 26 3.84 7.10 0.42
CA GLU A 26 3.19 5.95 1.03
C GLU A 26 1.91 5.56 0.30
N VAL A 27 1.11 6.53 -0.09
CA VAL A 27 -0.13 6.27 -0.83
C VAL A 27 0.17 5.66 -2.20
N ILE A 28 1.14 6.22 -2.91
CA ILE A 28 1.53 5.70 -4.21
C ILE A 28 1.96 4.23 -4.08
N ILE A 29 2.79 3.95 -3.09
CA ILE A 29 3.30 2.61 -2.86
C ILE A 29 2.18 1.65 -2.49
N GLY A 30 1.31 2.06 -1.57
CA GLY A 30 0.21 1.22 -1.14
C GLY A 30 -0.74 0.85 -2.27
N ILE A 31 -1.06 1.80 -3.12
CA ILE A 31 -1.92 1.55 -4.26
C ILE A 31 -1.24 0.64 -5.28
N ALA A 32 0.02 0.93 -5.60
CA ALA A 32 0.77 0.12 -6.57
C ALA A 32 0.89 -1.33 -6.10
N ALA A 33 1.22 -1.52 -4.83
CA ALA A 33 1.39 -2.85 -4.26
C ALA A 33 0.07 -3.61 -4.24
N SER A 34 -1.01 -2.96 -3.87
CA SER A 34 -2.30 -3.62 -3.75
C SER A 34 -2.91 -4.03 -5.10
N LYS A 35 -2.40 -3.47 -6.19
CA LYS A 35 -2.87 -3.83 -7.53
C LYS A 35 -2.17 -5.06 -8.10
N VAL A 36 -1.14 -5.54 -7.45
CA VAL A 36 -0.43 -6.72 -7.92
C VAL A 36 -1.31 -7.93 -7.70
N GLU A 37 -1.42 -8.77 -8.73
CA GLU A 37 -2.24 -9.98 -8.64
C GLU A 37 -1.68 -10.92 -7.58
N GLY A 38 -2.54 -11.43 -6.72
CA GLY A 38 -2.16 -12.29 -5.62
C GLY A 38 -2.05 -11.57 -4.29
N VAL A 39 -2.05 -10.25 -4.29
CA VAL A 39 -2.06 -9.47 -3.07
C VAL A 39 -3.50 -9.33 -2.59
N TYR A 40 -3.76 -9.83 -1.38
CA TYR A 40 -5.07 -9.70 -0.77
C TYR A 40 -5.29 -8.28 -0.26
N GLY A 41 -4.28 -7.70 0.35
CA GLY A 41 -4.35 -6.35 0.85
C GLY A 41 -3.12 -5.99 1.66
N MET A 42 -3.07 -4.74 2.07
CA MET A 42 -1.99 -4.25 2.92
C MET A 42 -2.42 -4.32 4.38
N ARG A 43 -1.44 -4.53 5.26
CA ARG A 43 -1.73 -4.61 6.69
C ARG A 43 -2.38 -3.32 7.17
N GLY A 44 -3.43 -3.45 7.95
CA GLY A 44 -4.14 -2.31 8.51
C GLY A 44 -5.31 -1.83 7.68
N THR A 45 -5.45 -2.30 6.45
CA THR A 45 -6.56 -1.84 5.61
C THR A 45 -7.91 -2.43 6.01
N PHE A 46 -7.91 -3.57 6.68
CA PHE A 46 -9.15 -4.25 7.05
C PHE A 46 -9.84 -3.68 8.27
N ALA A 47 -9.10 -2.96 9.10
CA ALA A 47 -9.64 -2.47 10.34
C ALA A 47 -10.20 -1.06 10.22
N SER A 48 -10.38 -0.56 9.02
CA SER A 48 -10.59 0.86 8.84
C SER A 48 -11.84 1.25 8.07
N ASN A 49 -12.89 0.44 8.16
CA ASN A 49 -14.14 0.80 7.51
C ASN A 49 -14.64 2.18 7.94
N VAL A 50 -14.50 2.48 9.21
CA VAL A 50 -14.93 3.78 9.73
C VAL A 50 -14.00 4.89 9.20
N THR A 51 -12.72 4.58 9.11
CA THR A 51 -11.75 5.55 8.62
C THR A 51 -11.98 5.89 7.15
N GLU A 52 -12.36 4.88 6.37
CA GLU A 52 -12.69 5.11 4.97
C GLU A 52 -13.90 5.99 4.81
N LEU A 53 -14.90 5.80 5.65
CA LEU A 53 -16.10 6.63 5.63
C LEU A 53 -15.79 8.08 5.97
N LEU A 54 -14.75 8.30 6.76
CA LEU A 54 -14.33 9.65 7.11
C LEU A 54 -13.42 10.28 6.07
N GLY A 55 -13.19 9.60 4.96
CA GLY A 55 -12.43 10.14 3.85
C GLY A 55 -10.93 10.04 4.01
N ARG A 56 -10.46 9.36 5.02
CA ARG A 56 -9.03 9.13 5.17
C ARG A 56 -8.69 7.82 4.50
N ALA A 57 -7.92 7.95 3.44
CA ALA A 57 -7.51 6.78 2.69
C ALA A 57 -6.63 5.88 3.54
N ALA A 58 -6.97 4.59 3.55
CA ALA A 58 -6.15 3.59 4.20
C ALA A 58 -4.97 3.15 3.32
N HIS A 59 -4.77 3.82 2.21
CA HIS A 59 -3.83 3.38 1.18
C HIS A 59 -2.38 3.37 1.63
N GLY A 60 -2.01 4.22 2.55
CA GLY A 60 -0.64 4.24 3.05
C GLY A 60 -0.35 3.28 4.19
N LYS A 61 -1.35 2.55 4.67
CA LYS A 61 -1.15 1.64 5.79
C LYS A 61 -0.35 0.42 5.37
N GLY A 62 0.52 -0.04 6.26
CA GLY A 62 1.41 -1.13 5.97
C GLY A 62 2.64 -0.70 5.20
N VAL A 63 2.79 0.58 4.93
CA VAL A 63 3.93 1.14 4.21
C VAL A 63 4.75 2.00 5.16
N TYR A 64 6.03 1.70 5.27
CA TYR A 64 6.93 2.46 6.14
C TYR A 64 8.14 2.91 5.32
N LEU A 65 8.44 4.19 5.38
CA LEU A 65 9.54 4.78 4.66
C LEU A 65 10.68 5.10 5.60
N ALA A 66 11.90 4.84 5.17
CA ALA A 66 13.09 5.26 5.88
C ALA A 66 14.03 5.94 4.91
N ASN A 67 14.41 7.16 5.23
CA ASN A 67 15.33 7.93 4.40
C ASN A 67 16.74 7.68 4.89
N GLU A 68 17.44 6.80 4.20
CA GLU A 68 18.80 6.41 4.57
C GLU A 68 19.81 7.11 3.67
N GLU A 69 21.10 6.97 4.03
CA GLU A 69 22.17 7.58 3.24
C GLU A 69 22.19 7.08 1.80
N ASP A 70 21.85 5.82 1.61
CA ASP A 70 21.84 5.20 0.28
C ASP A 70 20.59 5.48 -0.52
N GLY A 71 19.62 6.16 0.07
CA GLY A 71 18.38 6.48 -0.60
C GLY A 71 17.18 6.15 0.27
N LEU A 72 16.04 6.09 -0.36
CA LEU A 72 14.79 5.85 0.34
C LEU A 72 14.49 4.36 0.37
N GLU A 73 14.34 3.82 1.58
CA GLU A 73 13.97 2.41 1.78
C GLU A 73 12.50 2.31 2.12
N VAL A 74 11.88 1.24 1.66
CA VAL A 74 10.47 0.99 1.90
C VAL A 74 10.29 -0.39 2.52
N ASP A 75 9.48 -0.47 3.57
CA ASP A 75 9.04 -1.73 4.13
C ASP A 75 7.54 -1.83 3.94
N LEU A 76 7.11 -2.91 3.28
CA LEU A 76 5.70 -3.16 3.00
C LEU A 76 5.25 -4.38 3.79
N TYR A 77 4.09 -4.28 4.45
CA TYR A 77 3.49 -5.37 5.19
C TYR A 77 2.16 -5.70 4.54
N CYS A 78 2.04 -6.92 4.07
CA CYS A 78 0.89 -7.29 3.24
C CYS A 78 0.35 -8.67 3.56
N TYR A 79 -0.84 -8.91 3.05
CA TYR A 79 -1.49 -10.22 3.07
C TYR A 79 -1.57 -10.73 1.64
N LEU A 80 -1.22 -12.00 1.44
CA LEU A 80 -1.33 -12.60 0.12
C LEU A 80 -2.45 -13.62 0.09
N GLU A 81 -2.91 -13.94 -1.10
CA GLU A 81 -3.92 -14.97 -1.28
C GLU A 81 -3.27 -16.33 -1.21
N TYR A 82 -3.98 -17.28 -0.61
CA TYR A 82 -3.53 -18.66 -0.58
C TYR A 82 -3.48 -19.22 -2.00
N GLY A 83 -2.43 -19.96 -2.28
CA GLY A 83 -2.29 -20.60 -3.58
C GLY A 83 -1.35 -19.88 -4.53
N VAL A 84 -0.93 -18.67 -4.19
CA VAL A 84 0.01 -17.94 -5.05
C VAL A 84 1.45 -18.26 -4.65
N SER A 85 2.35 -18.02 -5.57
CA SER A 85 3.77 -18.13 -5.27
C SER A 85 4.21 -16.87 -4.53
N VAL A 86 4.55 -17.02 -3.25
CA VAL A 86 4.95 -15.88 -2.43
C VAL A 86 6.15 -15.15 -3.03
N PRO A 87 7.24 -15.85 -3.40
CA PRO A 87 8.37 -15.13 -3.98
C PRO A 87 8.03 -14.39 -5.27
N LYS A 88 7.22 -15.01 -6.11
CA LYS A 88 6.86 -14.40 -7.38
C LYS A 88 6.04 -13.14 -7.17
N VAL A 89 5.04 -13.20 -6.31
CA VAL A 89 4.20 -12.03 -6.02
C VAL A 89 5.02 -10.94 -5.36
N ALA A 90 5.88 -11.31 -4.41
CA ALA A 90 6.72 -10.33 -3.72
C ALA A 90 7.67 -9.62 -4.69
N MET A 91 8.29 -10.37 -5.59
CA MET A 91 9.17 -9.77 -6.59
C MET A 91 8.41 -8.83 -7.51
N GLU A 92 7.22 -9.21 -7.89
CA GLU A 92 6.38 -8.35 -8.72
C GLU A 92 5.98 -7.08 -7.98
N MET A 93 5.69 -7.19 -6.69
CA MET A 93 5.42 -6.02 -5.87
C MET A 93 6.61 -5.08 -5.82
N GLN A 94 7.81 -5.63 -5.61
CA GLN A 94 9.02 -4.81 -5.61
C GLN A 94 9.18 -4.04 -6.91
N GLU A 95 8.99 -4.72 -8.01
CA GLU A 95 9.13 -4.11 -9.34
C GLU A 95 8.06 -3.06 -9.59
N ARG A 96 6.80 -3.39 -9.33
CA ARG A 96 5.70 -2.46 -9.58
C ARG A 96 5.78 -1.21 -8.70
N VAL A 97 6.12 -1.40 -7.45
CA VAL A 97 6.25 -0.29 -6.52
C VAL A 97 7.39 0.63 -6.96
N SER A 98 8.54 0.05 -7.27
CA SER A 98 9.69 0.85 -7.70
C SER A 98 9.39 1.62 -8.98
N GLN A 99 8.77 0.96 -9.94
CA GLN A 99 8.43 1.60 -11.21
C GLN A 99 7.43 2.74 -11.03
N GLN A 100 6.41 2.52 -10.21
CA GLN A 100 5.37 3.52 -10.03
C GLN A 100 5.89 4.74 -9.28
N VAL A 101 6.69 4.54 -8.25
CA VAL A 101 7.28 5.66 -7.53
C VAL A 101 8.20 6.46 -8.45
N LEU A 102 9.02 5.76 -9.20
CA LEU A 102 9.94 6.43 -10.13
C LEU A 102 9.16 7.22 -11.17
N PHE A 103 8.11 6.64 -11.71
CA PHE A 103 7.30 7.29 -12.74
C PHE A 103 6.61 8.56 -12.22
N MET A 104 6.05 8.48 -11.02
CA MET A 104 5.26 9.59 -10.50
C MET A 104 6.08 10.65 -9.80
N THR A 105 7.22 10.29 -9.23
CA THR A 105 7.98 11.23 -8.40
C THR A 105 9.42 11.41 -8.81
N ASP A 106 9.89 10.62 -9.75
CA ASP A 106 11.29 10.60 -10.17
C ASP A 106 12.24 10.16 -9.05
N ILE A 107 11.70 9.56 -8.00
CA ILE A 107 12.50 9.02 -6.91
C ILE A 107 12.79 7.55 -7.17
N ASP A 108 14.07 7.19 -7.09
CA ASP A 108 14.50 5.81 -7.27
C ASP A 108 14.69 5.18 -5.90
N LEU A 109 13.81 4.25 -5.55
CA LEU A 109 13.88 3.59 -4.25
C LEU A 109 15.13 2.71 -4.15
N SER A 110 15.83 2.81 -3.04
CA SER A 110 17.05 2.01 -2.84
C SER A 110 16.72 0.57 -2.46
N GLU A 111 15.67 0.37 -1.67
CA GLU A 111 15.23 -0.97 -1.26
C GLU A 111 13.73 -1.00 -1.12
N VAL A 112 13.14 -2.11 -1.51
CA VAL A 112 11.74 -2.38 -1.27
C VAL A 112 11.67 -3.75 -0.58
N ASN A 113 11.38 -3.74 0.70
CA ASN A 113 11.31 -4.96 1.49
C ASN A 113 9.86 -5.37 1.66
N ILE A 114 9.56 -6.60 1.28
CA ILE A 114 8.20 -7.11 1.33
C ILE A 114 8.08 -8.08 2.50
N HIS A 115 7.18 -7.76 3.42
CA HIS A 115 6.90 -8.60 4.58
C HIS A 115 5.50 -9.18 4.41
N VAL A 116 5.44 -10.49 4.18
CA VAL A 116 4.17 -11.17 4.06
C VAL A 116 3.76 -11.63 5.44
N VAL A 117 2.77 -10.96 6.01
CA VAL A 117 2.39 -11.21 7.41
C VAL A 117 1.32 -12.27 7.54
N ALA A 118 0.59 -12.54 6.47
CA ALA A 118 -0.41 -13.60 6.49
C ALA A 118 -0.76 -14.01 5.08
N VAL A 119 -1.20 -15.24 4.96
CA VAL A 119 -1.77 -15.77 3.72
C VAL A 119 -3.23 -16.04 4.02
N VAL A 120 -4.11 -15.45 3.21
CA VAL A 120 -5.55 -15.56 3.45
C VAL A 120 -6.07 -16.78 2.69
N PRO A 121 -6.56 -17.80 3.41
CA PRO A 121 -7.10 -18.98 2.75
C PRO A 121 -8.44 -18.66 2.15
N GLU A 122 -8.57 -18.80 0.88
CA GLU A 122 -9.75 -18.54 0.11
C GLU A 122 -10.33 -17.14 0.35
N LYS A 123 -11.18 -16.76 -0.56
CA LYS A 123 -11.77 -15.43 -0.53
C LYS A 123 -12.65 -15.24 0.68
N LEU A 124 -12.15 -14.49 1.66
CA LEU A 124 -13.02 -13.94 2.66
C LEU A 124 -13.64 -12.70 2.02
N GLU A 125 -14.54 -12.94 1.10
CA GLU A 125 -15.26 -11.84 0.52
C GLU A 125 -16.13 -11.25 1.61
N GLN A 126 -16.10 -9.94 1.72
CA GLN A 126 -17.02 -9.28 2.61
C GLN A 126 -18.41 -9.57 2.07
N PRO A 127 -19.31 -10.06 2.92
CA PRO A 127 -20.66 -10.36 2.45
C PRO A 127 -21.29 -9.09 1.92
N THR A 128 -21.96 -9.24 0.80
CA THR A 128 -22.74 -8.13 0.25
C THR A 128 -23.94 -7.88 1.15
N ILE A 129 -24.54 -6.72 0.98
CA ILE A 129 -25.75 -6.40 1.75
C ILE A 129 -26.83 -7.46 1.50
N GLU A 130 -26.92 -7.94 0.28
CA GLU A 130 -27.89 -8.97 -0.06
C GLU A 130 -27.62 -10.28 0.67
N GLU A 131 -26.37 -10.67 0.77
CA GLU A 131 -26.01 -11.88 1.49
C GLU A 131 -26.32 -11.77 3.00
N LEU A 132 -26.09 -10.58 3.56
CA LEU A 132 -26.43 -10.35 4.95
C LEU A 132 -27.92 -10.45 5.19
N PHE A 133 -28.73 -9.97 4.29
CA PHE A 133 -30.17 -10.06 4.41
C PHE A 133 -30.67 -11.49 4.26
N GLU A 134 -30.08 -12.26 3.38
CA GLU A 134 -30.44 -13.66 3.24
C GLU A 134 -30.15 -14.45 4.52
N ASP A 135 -29.02 -14.20 5.15
CA ASP A 135 -28.68 -14.86 6.39
C ASP A 135 -29.68 -14.50 7.51
N GLU A 136 -30.10 -13.26 7.57
CA GLU A 136 -31.09 -12.85 8.57
C GLU A 136 -32.44 -13.51 8.34
N GLU A 137 -32.86 -13.65 7.10
CA GLU A 137 -34.10 -14.31 6.76
C GLU A 137 -34.05 -15.79 7.14
N GLU A 138 -32.94 -16.46 6.91
CA GLU A 138 -32.78 -17.86 7.29
C GLU A 138 -32.81 -18.04 8.80
N GLU A 139 -32.22 -17.12 9.55
CA GLU A 139 -32.22 -17.19 10.99
C GLU A 139 -33.59 -16.95 11.61
N ASN A 140 -34.43 -16.18 10.94
CA ASN A 140 -35.76 -15.85 11.44
C ASN A 140 -36.80 -16.92 11.13
N GLU A 141 -36.48 -17.92 10.37
CA GLU A 141 -37.33 -19.05 10.11
C GLU A 141 -37.09 -20.15 11.14
#